data_9dbdcee86001103e9b72212133368670
#
_entry.id   9dbdcee86001103e9b72212133368670
#
_cell.length_a   1.000
_cell.length_b   1.000
_cell.length_c   1.000
_cell.angle_alpha   90.00
_cell.angle_beta   90.00
_cell.angle_gamma   90.00
#
_symmetry.space_group_name_H-M   'P 1'
#
loop_
_entity.id
_entity.type
_entity.pdbx_description
1 polymer ?
#
loop_
_entity_poly.entity_id
_entity_poly.type
_entity_poly.pdbx_seq_one_letter_code
_entity_poly.pdbx_strand_id
1 'polypeptide(L)'
;MTHARGDLPVKSDEVLLDIWYNGYADPFEMAELGFGLVNVACSQLYIIPLTALYYHDYLNIEWIFNNWEPYMFDDRIFSRNDRRVKGGMFAVWNDYIGNGITFKDIHHRAYPAMQTLSLKMWTGAVDDLSFARFDSCRRALSEAPGVNIGAKVKTMDGKVLQVSKLKRNQKLLIEEIGYDYEVAFDFTAKSADKGSVLFKSSNAILYQSSPKSGKLAFWSDGYLNEFDYMFPIGQRVQIVIKGDHTSTSLYIDGKLHQTLDKKILYKIGEEVVYYQSTLVFPLAFTGNFSGQLLNLKVLQK
;
A
#
# COMPACT_ATOMS: atom_id res chain seq x y z
N MET A 1 3.40 -30.17 -8.11
CA MET A 1 4.83 -30.22 -7.88
C MET A 1 5.28 -31.46 -7.12
N THR A 2 4.48 -32.47 -7.13
CA THR A 2 4.78 -33.80 -6.58
C THR A 2 5.74 -34.61 -7.47
N HIS A 3 6.35 -33.98 -8.47
CA HIS A 3 7.12 -34.68 -9.50
C HIS A 3 8.61 -34.76 -9.22
N ALA A 4 9.08 -34.27 -8.06
CA ALA A 4 10.47 -34.45 -7.66
C ALA A 4 10.76 -35.84 -7.03
N ARG A 5 9.74 -36.70 -6.96
CA ARG A 5 9.88 -38.08 -6.50
C ARG A 5 10.13 -38.99 -7.70
N GLY A 6 11.25 -39.69 -7.67
CA GLY A 6 11.60 -40.71 -8.66
C GLY A 6 12.37 -40.16 -9.85
N ASP A 7 12.40 -40.88 -10.92
CA ASP A 7 13.27 -40.86 -12.09
C ASP A 7 13.47 -39.55 -12.87
N LEU A 8 13.24 -38.37 -12.27
CA LEU A 8 13.55 -37.08 -12.89
C LEU A 8 15.05 -36.81 -12.81
N PRO A 9 15.67 -36.38 -13.91
CA PRO A 9 17.10 -36.08 -13.96
C PRO A 9 17.42 -34.74 -13.26
N VAL A 10 16.81 -34.50 -12.10
CA VAL A 10 17.07 -33.30 -11.29
C VAL A 10 18.09 -33.64 -10.23
N LYS A 11 19.23 -33.00 -10.27
CA LYS A 11 20.23 -33.09 -9.22
C LYS A 11 19.78 -32.22 -8.04
N SER A 12 19.43 -32.88 -6.95
CA SER A 12 18.88 -32.19 -5.77
C SER A 12 19.86 -31.19 -5.14
N ASP A 13 21.16 -31.43 -5.24
CA ASP A 13 22.20 -30.56 -4.74
C ASP A 13 22.42 -29.26 -5.58
N GLU A 14 21.88 -29.24 -6.81
CA GLU A 14 21.94 -28.07 -7.71
C GLU A 14 20.63 -27.22 -7.70
N VAL A 15 19.61 -27.64 -6.92
CA VAL A 15 18.28 -26.98 -6.94
C VAL A 15 17.86 -26.54 -5.55
N LEU A 16 17.33 -25.33 -5.46
CA LEU A 16 16.61 -24.85 -4.28
C LEU A 16 15.11 -25.05 -4.47
N LEU A 17 14.43 -25.47 -3.42
CA LEU A 17 12.98 -25.61 -3.40
C LEU A 17 12.34 -24.51 -2.53
N ASP A 18 11.46 -23.75 -3.12
CA ASP A 18 10.59 -22.83 -2.41
C ASP A 18 9.39 -23.59 -1.86
N ILE A 19 9.41 -23.88 -0.55
CA ILE A 19 8.34 -24.61 0.12
C ILE A 19 7.28 -23.63 0.57
N TRP A 20 6.14 -23.64 -0.13
CA TRP A 20 5.03 -22.74 0.17
C TRP A 20 3.85 -23.44 0.84
N TYR A 21 3.72 -24.76 0.70
CA TYR A 21 2.69 -25.56 1.35
C TYR A 21 3.17 -26.98 1.60
N ASN A 22 3.21 -27.40 2.86
CA ASN A 22 3.71 -28.72 3.29
C ASN A 22 2.91 -29.90 2.70
N GLY A 23 1.65 -29.68 2.34
CA GLY A 23 0.79 -30.69 1.72
C GLY A 23 1.21 -31.06 0.28
N TYR A 24 1.96 -30.21 -0.42
CA TYR A 24 2.49 -30.52 -1.74
C TYR A 24 3.92 -31.03 -1.71
N ALA A 25 4.73 -30.55 -0.77
CA ALA A 25 6.12 -30.99 -0.61
C ALA A 25 6.48 -30.91 0.88
N ASP A 26 6.59 -32.06 1.55
CA ASP A 26 7.02 -32.10 2.95
C ASP A 26 8.47 -31.64 3.05
N PRO A 27 8.78 -30.61 3.83
CA PRO A 27 10.14 -30.08 3.92
C PRO A 27 11.18 -31.11 4.39
N PHE A 28 10.84 -32.01 5.31
CA PHE A 28 11.78 -33.03 5.79
C PHE A 28 12.12 -34.03 4.69
N GLU A 29 11.09 -34.52 3.96
CA GLU A 29 11.31 -35.44 2.83
C GLU A 29 12.18 -34.77 1.74
N MET A 30 11.91 -33.51 1.41
CA MET A 30 12.70 -32.79 0.41
C MET A 30 14.15 -32.60 0.85
N ALA A 31 14.36 -32.31 2.12
CA ALA A 31 15.71 -32.20 2.69
C ALA A 31 16.46 -33.54 2.68
N GLU A 32 15.79 -34.67 2.94
CA GLU A 32 16.37 -36.01 2.85
C GLU A 32 16.75 -36.40 1.42
N LEU A 33 16.02 -35.88 0.43
CA LEU A 33 16.38 -36.02 -0.99
C LEU A 33 17.54 -35.16 -1.43
N GLY A 34 18.08 -34.30 -0.54
CA GLY A 34 19.27 -33.50 -0.76
C GLY A 34 19.01 -32.08 -1.27
N PHE A 35 17.75 -31.63 -1.31
CA PHE A 35 17.43 -30.26 -1.75
C PHE A 35 17.78 -29.21 -0.71
N GLY A 36 18.22 -28.04 -1.17
CA GLY A 36 18.23 -26.83 -0.35
C GLY A 36 16.81 -26.22 -0.29
N LEU A 37 16.40 -25.77 0.89
CA LEU A 37 15.03 -25.32 1.13
C LEU A 37 14.97 -23.81 1.41
N VAL A 38 14.01 -23.14 0.81
CA VAL A 38 13.62 -21.76 1.13
C VAL A 38 12.21 -21.77 1.70
N ASN A 39 12.03 -21.16 2.87
CA ASN A 39 10.73 -21.07 3.52
C ASN A 39 9.89 -19.96 2.90
N VAL A 40 8.76 -20.33 2.31
CA VAL A 40 7.78 -19.42 1.69
C VAL A 40 6.36 -19.76 2.18
N ALA A 41 6.24 -20.30 3.40
CA ALA A 41 4.98 -20.81 3.94
C ALA A 41 3.81 -19.85 3.71
N CYS A 42 2.82 -20.28 2.93
CA CYS A 42 1.72 -19.42 2.48
C CYS A 42 0.82 -18.94 3.62
N SER A 43 0.74 -19.70 4.70
CA SER A 43 0.02 -19.35 5.93
C SER A 43 0.62 -18.15 6.68
N GLN A 44 1.90 -17.83 6.44
CA GLN A 44 2.67 -16.86 7.22
C GLN A 44 3.30 -15.76 6.37
N LEU A 45 3.66 -16.06 5.12
CA LEU A 45 4.52 -15.22 4.28
C LEU A 45 3.87 -14.76 2.97
N TYR A 46 2.57 -15.02 2.77
CA TYR A 46 1.87 -14.53 1.59
C TYR A 46 1.15 -13.21 1.88
N ILE A 47 1.40 -12.24 1.01
CA ILE A 47 0.65 -10.98 0.93
C ILE A 47 -0.27 -11.11 -0.27
N ILE A 48 -1.58 -11.09 -0.02
CA ILE A 48 -2.60 -11.06 -1.06
C ILE A 48 -3.45 -9.81 -0.84
N PRO A 49 -3.12 -8.71 -1.53
CA PRO A 49 -3.78 -7.44 -1.29
C PRO A 49 -5.30 -7.53 -1.44
N LEU A 50 -6.00 -6.92 -0.50
CA LEU A 50 -7.47 -6.86 -0.42
C LEU A 50 -8.17 -8.22 -0.34
N THR A 51 -7.46 -9.28 0.03
CA THR A 51 -8.08 -10.59 0.21
C THR A 51 -9.21 -10.53 1.25
N ALA A 52 -10.30 -11.21 0.94
CA ALA A 52 -11.38 -11.49 1.90
C ALA A 52 -11.31 -12.91 2.44
N LEU A 53 -10.33 -13.71 2.03
CA LEU A 53 -10.13 -15.09 2.38
C LEU A 53 -9.12 -15.25 3.53
N TYR A 54 -8.55 -16.43 3.65
CA TYR A 54 -7.63 -16.83 4.73
C TYR A 54 -6.20 -16.30 4.61
N TYR A 55 -5.83 -15.68 3.49
CA TYR A 55 -4.53 -15.06 3.31
C TYR A 55 -4.47 -13.66 3.91
N HIS A 56 -3.28 -13.08 4.02
CA HIS A 56 -3.06 -11.79 4.65
C HIS A 56 -3.01 -10.66 3.62
N ASP A 57 -3.77 -9.59 3.85
CA ASP A 57 -3.60 -8.32 3.10
C ASP A 57 -2.27 -7.65 3.47
N TYR A 58 -1.89 -7.73 4.75
CA TYR A 58 -0.59 -7.32 5.30
C TYR A 58 -0.01 -8.45 6.14
N LEU A 59 1.29 -8.70 6.06
CA LEU A 59 1.91 -9.62 7.00
C LEU A 59 1.87 -9.04 8.43
N ASN A 60 1.62 -9.92 9.39
CA ASN A 60 1.77 -9.57 10.80
C ASN A 60 3.26 -9.51 11.16
N ILE A 61 3.89 -8.37 10.89
CA ILE A 61 5.34 -8.19 11.09
C ILE A 61 5.77 -8.28 12.56
N GLU A 62 4.87 -7.96 13.51
CA GLU A 62 5.16 -8.14 14.92
C GLU A 62 5.22 -9.62 15.29
N TRP A 63 4.27 -10.41 14.79
CA TRP A 63 4.31 -11.87 15.00
C TRP A 63 5.54 -12.48 14.34
N ILE A 64 5.89 -12.08 13.11
CA ILE A 64 7.09 -12.54 12.41
C ILE A 64 8.35 -12.18 13.22
N PHE A 65 8.43 -10.95 13.69
CA PHE A 65 9.57 -10.50 14.50
C PHE A 65 9.75 -11.34 15.76
N ASN A 66 8.67 -11.60 16.49
CA ASN A 66 8.72 -12.28 17.79
C ASN A 66 8.79 -13.81 17.69
N ASN A 67 8.19 -14.41 16.66
CA ASN A 67 7.91 -15.86 16.67
C ASN A 67 8.45 -16.61 15.45
N TRP A 68 8.58 -15.98 14.29
CA TRP A 68 8.98 -16.68 13.07
C TRP A 68 10.52 -16.76 12.93
N GLU A 69 10.97 -17.90 12.43
CA GLU A 69 12.37 -18.12 12.05
C GLU A 69 12.45 -18.85 10.70
N PRO A 70 13.53 -18.66 9.89
CA PRO A 70 13.62 -19.29 8.58
C PRO A 70 13.51 -20.80 8.56
N TYR A 71 13.85 -21.46 9.66
CA TYR A 71 13.82 -22.93 9.81
C TYR A 71 12.44 -23.48 10.24
N MET A 72 11.42 -22.61 10.37
CA MET A 72 10.07 -22.98 10.80
C MET A 72 9.12 -23.02 9.57
N PHE A 73 8.98 -24.18 8.94
CA PHE A 73 8.06 -24.43 7.82
C PHE A 73 6.71 -24.89 8.37
N ASP A 74 5.89 -23.96 8.84
CA ASP A 74 4.67 -24.26 9.60
C ASP A 74 4.93 -25.21 10.78
N ASP A 75 4.42 -26.43 10.73
CA ASP A 75 4.60 -27.47 11.74
C ASP A 75 5.89 -28.30 11.56
N ARG A 76 6.67 -28.07 10.52
CA ARG A 76 7.94 -28.70 10.24
C ARG A 76 9.10 -27.80 10.67
N ILE A 77 9.70 -28.10 11.82
CA ILE A 77 10.74 -27.26 12.43
C ILE A 77 12.08 -27.96 12.35
N PHE A 78 13.00 -27.39 11.59
CA PHE A 78 14.39 -27.85 11.52
C PHE A 78 15.23 -27.31 12.70
N SER A 79 16.42 -27.89 12.89
CA SER A 79 17.37 -27.28 13.82
C SER A 79 17.84 -25.91 13.28
N ARG A 80 18.11 -24.96 14.19
CA ARG A 80 18.48 -23.57 13.86
C ARG A 80 19.64 -23.46 12.87
N ASN A 81 20.57 -24.40 12.89
CA ASN A 81 21.78 -24.39 12.07
C ASN A 81 21.73 -25.42 10.93
N ASP A 82 20.56 -25.90 10.57
CA ASP A 82 20.45 -26.87 9.48
C ASP A 82 20.85 -26.23 8.15
N ARG A 83 21.94 -26.73 7.57
CA ARG A 83 22.51 -26.18 6.34
C ARG A 83 21.63 -26.34 5.10
N ARG A 84 20.64 -27.20 5.17
CA ARG A 84 19.65 -27.40 4.08
C ARG A 84 18.66 -26.24 4.01
N VAL A 85 18.38 -25.57 5.12
CA VAL A 85 17.57 -24.35 5.14
C VAL A 85 18.42 -23.17 4.69
N LYS A 86 18.05 -22.55 3.59
CA LYS A 86 18.81 -21.44 2.96
C LYS A 86 18.28 -20.05 3.32
N GLY A 87 17.08 -19.96 3.88
CA GLY A 87 16.46 -18.72 4.30
C GLY A 87 14.95 -18.73 4.13
N GLY A 88 14.37 -17.56 4.06
CA GLY A 88 12.93 -17.37 3.82
C GLY A 88 12.66 -16.28 2.79
N MET A 89 11.48 -16.31 2.21
CA MET A 89 10.98 -15.36 1.23
C MET A 89 9.50 -15.13 1.46
N PHE A 90 9.02 -13.90 1.31
CA PHE A 90 7.59 -13.65 1.21
C PHE A 90 7.16 -13.49 -0.25
N ALA A 91 5.90 -13.76 -0.54
CA ALA A 91 5.33 -13.60 -1.86
C ALA A 91 4.21 -12.57 -1.85
N VAL A 92 4.07 -11.83 -2.95
CA VAL A 92 2.95 -10.91 -3.18
C VAL A 92 2.16 -11.42 -4.39
N TRP A 93 0.87 -11.72 -4.17
CA TRP A 93 -0.03 -12.25 -5.18
C TRP A 93 -1.21 -11.30 -5.41
N ASN A 94 -1.41 -10.88 -6.65
CA ASN A 94 -2.47 -9.93 -7.00
C ASN A 94 -3.75 -10.62 -7.52
N ASP A 95 -4.06 -11.81 -7.01
CA ASP A 95 -5.14 -12.66 -7.54
C ASP A 95 -6.54 -12.05 -7.35
N TYR A 96 -6.71 -11.26 -6.28
CA TYR A 96 -8.00 -10.69 -5.87
C TYR A 96 -8.12 -9.20 -6.13
N ILE A 97 -7.13 -8.60 -6.77
CA ILE A 97 -7.18 -7.20 -7.13
C ILE A 97 -7.35 -7.09 -8.63
N GLY A 98 -8.39 -6.34 -9.02
CA GLY A 98 -8.40 -5.72 -10.33
C GLY A 98 -7.38 -4.59 -10.38
N ASN A 99 -7.65 -3.60 -11.19
CA ASN A 99 -6.95 -2.31 -11.12
C ASN A 99 -7.39 -1.53 -9.87
N GLY A 100 -6.85 -0.35 -9.62
CA GLY A 100 -7.23 0.52 -8.50
C GLY A 100 -6.37 0.33 -7.25
N ILE A 101 -5.25 -0.38 -7.39
CA ILE A 101 -4.16 -0.40 -6.42
C ILE A 101 -2.89 0.06 -7.12
N THR A 102 -2.20 1.01 -6.54
CA THR A 102 -0.98 1.56 -7.09
C THR A 102 0.25 0.75 -6.66
N PHE A 103 1.38 0.95 -7.33
CA PHE A 103 2.65 0.40 -6.85
C PHE A 103 3.03 0.91 -5.45
N LYS A 104 2.53 2.07 -5.02
CA LYS A 104 2.70 2.60 -3.65
C LYS A 104 1.96 1.76 -2.62
N ASP A 105 0.77 1.28 -2.96
CA ASP A 105 -0.02 0.39 -2.10
C ASP A 105 0.65 -0.98 -1.95
N ILE A 106 1.23 -1.50 -3.02
CA ILE A 106 2.04 -2.73 -2.98
C ILE A 106 3.30 -2.52 -2.15
N HIS A 107 4.01 -1.42 -2.36
CA HIS A 107 5.21 -1.08 -1.59
C HIS A 107 4.91 -0.94 -0.10
N HIS A 108 3.78 -0.31 0.25
CA HIS A 108 3.35 -0.16 1.64
C HIS A 108 3.14 -1.51 2.35
N ARG A 109 2.72 -2.54 1.61
CA ARG A 109 2.59 -3.92 2.11
C ARG A 109 3.92 -4.67 2.18
N ALA A 110 4.70 -4.58 1.12
CA ALA A 110 5.92 -5.35 0.95
C ALA A 110 7.11 -4.80 1.76
N TYR A 111 7.25 -3.49 1.87
CA TYR A 111 8.45 -2.89 2.47
C TYR A 111 8.62 -3.22 3.96
N PRO A 112 7.58 -3.14 4.81
CA PRO A 112 7.67 -3.58 6.21
C PRO A 112 8.00 -5.08 6.35
N ALA A 113 7.43 -5.92 5.47
CA ALA A 113 7.72 -7.35 5.44
C ALA A 113 9.18 -7.61 5.10
N MET A 114 9.70 -6.94 4.06
CA MET A 114 11.10 -7.04 3.62
C MET A 114 12.07 -6.66 4.75
N GLN A 115 11.82 -5.54 5.44
CA GLN A 115 12.65 -5.09 6.55
C GLN A 115 12.68 -6.12 7.69
N THR A 116 11.52 -6.70 8.03
CA THR A 116 11.39 -7.67 9.11
C THR A 116 12.06 -9.00 8.75
N LEU A 117 11.80 -9.54 7.56
CA LEU A 117 12.43 -10.78 7.11
C LEU A 117 13.96 -10.63 6.97
N SER A 118 14.43 -9.49 6.46
CA SER A 118 15.87 -9.23 6.35
C SER A 118 16.55 -9.28 7.71
N LEU A 119 15.96 -8.69 8.74
CA LEU A 119 16.49 -8.79 10.11
C LEU A 119 16.53 -10.24 10.57
N LYS A 120 15.43 -10.97 10.46
CA LYS A 120 15.31 -12.36 10.89
C LYS A 120 16.28 -13.30 10.17
N MET A 121 16.47 -13.11 8.87
CA MET A 121 17.41 -13.93 8.09
C MET A 121 18.88 -13.59 8.37
N TRP A 122 19.18 -12.35 8.74
CA TRP A 122 20.55 -11.93 9.02
C TRP A 122 21.00 -12.27 10.44
N THR A 123 20.17 -12.04 11.43
CA THR A 123 20.51 -12.18 12.84
C THR A 123 19.87 -13.39 13.53
N GLY A 124 18.78 -13.94 12.98
CA GLY A 124 17.91 -14.90 13.65
C GLY A 124 17.14 -14.23 14.80
N ALA A 125 16.96 -14.94 15.91
CA ALA A 125 16.32 -14.38 17.10
C ALA A 125 17.14 -13.19 17.64
N VAL A 126 16.46 -12.12 17.99
CA VAL A 126 17.07 -10.86 18.46
C VAL A 126 16.62 -10.63 19.89
N ASP A 127 17.30 -11.28 20.84
CA ASP A 127 16.89 -11.33 22.25
C ASP A 127 16.90 -9.94 22.93
N ASP A 128 17.80 -9.04 22.50
CA ASP A 128 17.98 -7.71 23.10
C ASP A 128 17.20 -6.58 22.41
N LEU A 129 16.38 -6.89 21.40
CA LEU A 129 15.64 -5.90 20.62
C LEU A 129 14.12 -6.10 20.76
N SER A 130 13.43 -5.14 21.35
CA SER A 130 11.95 -5.17 21.36
C SER A 130 11.36 -4.81 20.00
N PHE A 131 10.21 -5.37 19.66
CA PHE A 131 9.47 -5.00 18.43
C PHE A 131 9.22 -3.49 18.34
N ALA A 132 8.83 -2.83 19.43
CA ALA A 132 8.58 -1.39 19.45
C ALA A 132 9.82 -0.57 19.03
N ARG A 133 11.00 -0.96 19.49
CA ARG A 133 12.25 -0.31 19.08
C ARG A 133 12.60 -0.62 17.63
N PHE A 134 12.44 -1.85 17.19
CA PHE A 134 12.62 -2.23 15.78
C PHE A 134 11.67 -1.43 14.87
N ASP A 135 10.38 -1.38 15.20
CA ASP A 135 9.36 -0.67 14.44
C ASP A 135 9.65 0.83 14.33
N SER A 136 10.11 1.45 15.41
CA SER A 136 10.55 2.85 15.42
C SER A 136 11.75 3.06 14.48
N CYS A 137 12.76 2.19 14.55
CA CYS A 137 13.96 2.29 13.71
C CYS A 137 13.63 2.09 12.23
N ARG A 138 12.85 1.05 11.88
CA ARG A 138 12.50 0.76 10.47
C ARG A 138 11.69 1.90 9.84
N ARG A 139 10.80 2.55 10.61
CA ARG A 139 10.04 3.71 10.12
C ARG A 139 10.92 4.93 9.88
N ALA A 140 12.02 5.07 10.62
CA ALA A 140 12.99 6.14 10.43
C ALA A 140 13.92 5.90 9.23
N LEU A 141 14.06 4.66 8.78
CA LEU A 141 14.86 4.33 7.61
C LEU A 141 14.14 4.81 6.34
N SER A 142 14.87 5.51 5.49
CA SER A 142 14.43 5.78 4.13
C SER A 142 14.68 4.56 3.25
N GLU A 143 14.02 4.53 2.11
CA GLU A 143 14.35 3.63 1.01
C GLU A 143 15.77 3.88 0.49
N ALA A 144 16.18 3.19 -0.56
CA ALA A 144 17.48 3.40 -1.16
C ALA A 144 17.69 4.88 -1.59
N PRO A 145 18.94 5.37 -1.65
CA PRO A 145 19.22 6.72 -2.10
C PRO A 145 18.56 7.05 -3.46
N GLY A 146 17.85 8.16 -3.52
CA GLY A 146 17.12 8.59 -4.73
C GLY A 146 15.79 7.87 -4.98
N VAL A 147 15.40 6.94 -4.12
CA VAL A 147 14.12 6.24 -4.18
C VAL A 147 13.15 6.85 -3.16
N ASN A 148 11.94 7.14 -3.59
CA ASN A 148 10.86 7.65 -2.74
C ASN A 148 9.50 7.17 -3.28
N ILE A 149 9.32 5.86 -3.31
CA ILE A 149 8.10 5.23 -3.81
C ILE A 149 6.88 5.70 -3.03
N GLY A 150 7.01 5.85 -1.71
CA GLY A 150 5.94 6.32 -0.84
C GLY A 150 5.56 7.80 -1.03
N ALA A 151 6.25 8.56 -1.88
CA ALA A 151 6.07 10.02 -2.04
C ALA A 151 6.06 10.76 -0.69
N LYS A 152 7.02 10.42 0.18
CA LYS A 152 7.20 11.07 1.48
C LYS A 152 8.03 12.34 1.32
N VAL A 153 7.57 13.43 1.96
CA VAL A 153 8.30 14.69 2.00
C VAL A 153 8.91 14.86 3.39
N LYS A 154 10.22 14.94 3.44
CA LYS A 154 10.94 15.18 4.71
C LYS A 154 10.65 16.59 5.21
N THR A 155 9.98 16.71 6.34
CA THR A 155 9.68 17.96 7.04
C THR A 155 9.98 17.82 8.52
N MET A 156 10.28 18.92 9.21
CA MET A 156 10.53 18.87 10.67
C MET A 156 9.25 18.78 11.50
N ASP A 157 8.12 19.26 10.99
CA ASP A 157 6.84 19.39 11.71
C ASP A 157 5.64 18.85 10.93
N GLY A 158 5.89 18.04 9.90
CA GLY A 158 4.85 17.47 9.03
C GLY A 158 4.22 18.47 8.05
N LYS A 159 4.60 19.76 8.09
CA LYS A 159 4.09 20.77 7.14
C LYS A 159 4.84 20.68 5.83
N VAL A 160 4.14 20.28 4.78
CA VAL A 160 4.72 20.13 3.45
C VAL A 160 4.57 21.40 2.62
N LEU A 161 3.39 22.02 2.65
CA LEU A 161 3.08 23.19 1.83
C LEU A 161 2.01 24.05 2.52
N GLN A 162 2.16 25.36 2.39
CA GLN A 162 1.12 26.33 2.79
C GLN A 162 1.06 27.47 1.77
N VAL A 163 -0.11 27.71 1.18
CA VAL A 163 -0.32 28.76 0.17
C VAL A 163 -1.66 29.46 0.44
N SER A 164 -1.64 30.77 0.60
CA SER A 164 -2.85 31.55 0.92
C SER A 164 -3.83 31.67 -0.25
N LYS A 165 -3.34 31.74 -1.50
CA LYS A 165 -4.18 31.87 -2.69
C LYS A 165 -3.56 31.14 -3.87
N LEU A 166 -4.36 30.35 -4.56
CA LEU A 166 -3.94 29.62 -5.75
C LEU A 166 -4.64 30.15 -7.00
N LYS A 167 -3.90 30.15 -8.10
CA LYS A 167 -4.40 30.50 -9.44
C LYS A 167 -4.77 29.21 -10.19
N ARG A 168 -5.59 29.34 -11.22
CA ARG A 168 -5.90 28.26 -12.16
C ARG A 168 -4.65 27.86 -12.93
N ASN A 169 -4.49 26.56 -13.19
CA ASN A 169 -3.37 25.97 -13.95
C ASN A 169 -1.98 26.41 -13.42
N GLN A 170 -1.87 26.65 -12.12
CA GLN A 170 -0.63 27.01 -11.47
C GLN A 170 0.20 25.75 -11.21
N LYS A 171 1.48 25.78 -11.61
CA LYS A 171 2.45 24.76 -11.22
C LYS A 171 2.77 24.89 -9.73
N LEU A 172 2.81 23.77 -9.03
CA LEU A 172 3.25 23.67 -7.64
C LEU A 172 4.65 23.04 -7.59
N LEU A 173 5.28 23.03 -6.43
CA LEU A 173 6.66 22.56 -6.29
C LEU A 173 6.77 21.03 -6.03
N ILE A 174 5.64 20.37 -5.80
CA ILE A 174 5.58 18.99 -5.37
C ILE A 174 4.68 18.26 -6.34
N GLU A 175 5.11 17.11 -6.87
CA GLU A 175 4.32 16.32 -7.82
C GLU A 175 3.10 15.72 -7.16
N GLU A 176 3.29 15.06 -6.02
CA GLU A 176 2.25 14.37 -5.28
C GLU A 176 2.66 14.14 -3.82
N ILE A 177 1.69 13.87 -2.97
CA ILE A 177 1.91 13.45 -1.58
C ILE A 177 1.34 12.04 -1.39
N GLY A 178 2.21 11.14 -0.93
CA GLY A 178 1.81 9.79 -0.52
C GLY A 178 1.13 9.76 0.84
N TYR A 179 0.70 8.59 1.24
CA TYR A 179 0.06 8.36 2.55
C TYR A 179 1.05 8.60 3.70
N ASP A 180 0.68 8.93 4.90
CA ASP A 180 -0.58 9.41 5.46
C ASP A 180 -0.61 10.95 5.39
N TYR A 181 -1.61 11.50 4.75
CA TYR A 181 -1.66 12.95 4.56
C TYR A 181 -2.98 13.59 5.02
N GLU A 182 -2.93 14.90 5.24
CA GLU A 182 -4.08 15.78 5.40
C GLU A 182 -3.90 17.00 4.51
N VAL A 183 -4.84 17.23 3.59
CA VAL A 183 -4.87 18.39 2.70
C VAL A 183 -6.13 19.20 2.98
N ALA A 184 -5.94 20.43 3.46
CA ALA A 184 -7.01 21.37 3.75
C ALA A 184 -6.98 22.55 2.79
N PHE A 185 -8.13 23.03 2.32
CA PHE A 185 -8.27 24.26 1.54
C PHE A 185 -9.68 24.80 1.65
N ASP A 186 -9.82 26.10 1.37
CA ASP A 186 -11.14 26.75 1.23
C ASP A 186 -11.46 26.89 -0.26
N PHE A 187 -12.70 26.58 -0.61
CA PHE A 187 -13.15 26.72 -1.99
C PHE A 187 -14.51 27.42 -2.06
N THR A 188 -14.63 28.35 -3.03
CA THR A 188 -15.90 29.00 -3.40
C THR A 188 -16.15 28.73 -4.86
N ALA A 189 -17.11 27.87 -5.18
CA ALA A 189 -17.45 27.54 -6.56
C ALA A 189 -18.22 28.67 -7.23
N LYS A 190 -17.89 28.98 -8.49
CA LYS A 190 -18.65 29.91 -9.35
C LYS A 190 -19.58 29.20 -10.32
N SER A 191 -19.23 27.99 -10.70
CA SER A 191 -20.07 27.11 -11.54
C SER A 191 -19.84 25.66 -11.17
N ALA A 192 -20.71 24.79 -11.66
CA ALA A 192 -20.65 23.33 -11.50
C ALA A 192 -20.32 22.63 -12.83
N ASP A 193 -19.47 23.26 -13.67
CA ASP A 193 -19.13 22.72 -14.99
C ASP A 193 -18.44 21.36 -14.83
N LYS A 194 -19.01 20.32 -15.43
CA LYS A 194 -18.50 18.97 -15.37
C LYS A 194 -17.09 18.88 -15.96
N GLY A 195 -16.22 18.13 -15.31
CA GLY A 195 -14.81 17.98 -15.67
C GLY A 195 -13.90 19.10 -15.15
N SER A 196 -14.41 20.05 -14.36
CA SER A 196 -13.57 21.05 -13.69
C SER A 196 -12.67 20.39 -12.66
N VAL A 197 -11.37 20.75 -12.69
CA VAL A 197 -10.30 20.11 -11.90
C VAL A 197 -9.77 21.06 -10.84
N LEU A 198 -9.64 20.60 -9.59
CA LEU A 198 -8.97 21.32 -8.51
C LEU A 198 -7.47 21.13 -8.55
N PHE A 199 -7.01 19.88 -8.51
CA PHE A 199 -5.60 19.51 -8.50
C PHE A 199 -5.35 18.33 -9.45
N LYS A 200 -4.13 18.26 -10.01
CA LYS A 200 -3.70 17.15 -10.86
C LYS A 200 -2.21 16.87 -10.75
N SER A 201 -1.85 15.61 -10.96
CA SER A 201 -0.49 15.10 -11.16
C SER A 201 -0.46 14.18 -12.39
N SER A 202 0.65 13.50 -12.61
CA SER A 202 0.75 12.44 -13.62
C SER A 202 -0.15 11.23 -13.31
N ASN A 203 -0.40 10.94 -12.03
CA ASN A 203 -1.02 9.70 -11.55
C ASN A 203 -2.43 9.88 -11.01
N ALA A 204 -2.86 11.11 -10.71
CA ALA A 204 -4.16 11.37 -10.10
C ALA A 204 -4.74 12.73 -10.49
N ILE A 205 -6.08 12.84 -10.42
CA ILE A 205 -6.83 14.07 -10.64
C ILE A 205 -7.87 14.21 -9.54
N LEU A 206 -7.90 15.36 -8.88
CA LEU A 206 -9.00 15.74 -7.99
C LEU A 206 -9.91 16.73 -8.73
N TYR A 207 -11.13 16.31 -9.01
CA TYR A 207 -12.13 17.10 -9.70
C TYR A 207 -12.93 17.96 -8.72
N GLN A 208 -13.15 19.24 -9.07
CA GLN A 208 -14.20 20.06 -8.46
C GLN A 208 -15.58 19.47 -8.77
N SER A 209 -15.74 19.05 -10.02
CA SER A 209 -17.00 18.57 -10.57
C SER A 209 -16.69 17.39 -11.50
N SER A 210 -17.06 16.20 -11.09
CA SER A 210 -16.87 14.96 -11.84
C SER A 210 -17.41 15.07 -13.26
N PRO A 211 -16.72 14.55 -14.28
CA PRO A 211 -17.24 14.49 -15.64
C PRO A 211 -18.49 13.64 -15.75
N LYS A 212 -18.72 12.70 -14.84
CA LYS A 212 -19.87 11.80 -14.82
C LYS A 212 -21.09 12.45 -14.13
N SER A 213 -20.97 12.76 -12.85
CA SER A 213 -22.10 13.17 -12.00
C SER A 213 -22.12 14.66 -11.64
N GLY A 214 -21.00 15.36 -11.76
CA GLY A 214 -20.84 16.72 -11.24
C GLY A 214 -20.46 16.81 -9.76
N LYS A 215 -20.29 15.68 -9.06
CA LYS A 215 -19.86 15.61 -7.66
C LYS A 215 -18.36 15.83 -7.52
N LEU A 216 -17.92 16.17 -6.31
CA LEU A 216 -16.49 16.12 -5.95
C LEU A 216 -15.99 14.69 -6.14
N ALA A 217 -14.88 14.53 -6.85
CA ALA A 217 -14.38 13.21 -7.21
C ALA A 217 -12.88 13.20 -7.35
N PHE A 218 -12.30 12.01 -7.33
CA PHE A 218 -10.93 11.82 -7.79
C PHE A 218 -10.82 10.66 -8.77
N TRP A 219 -9.90 10.80 -9.71
CA TRP A 219 -9.45 9.72 -10.57
C TRP A 219 -8.07 9.26 -10.09
N SER A 220 -7.94 7.97 -9.88
CA SER A 220 -6.68 7.33 -9.47
C SER A 220 -6.65 5.93 -10.05
N ASP A 221 -5.52 5.55 -10.66
CA ASP A 221 -5.23 4.21 -11.16
C ASP A 221 -6.35 3.57 -12.00
N GLY A 222 -6.90 4.35 -12.94
CA GLY A 222 -7.95 3.88 -13.86
C GLY A 222 -9.38 4.03 -13.38
N TYR A 223 -9.61 4.40 -12.11
CA TYR A 223 -10.95 4.48 -11.53
C TYR A 223 -11.34 5.89 -11.13
N LEU A 224 -12.61 6.24 -11.41
CA LEU A 224 -13.26 7.45 -10.92
C LEU A 224 -13.99 7.14 -9.61
N ASN A 225 -13.58 7.81 -8.55
CA ASN A 225 -14.16 7.71 -7.22
C ASN A 225 -14.90 9.01 -6.89
N GLU A 226 -16.20 8.93 -6.62
CA GLU A 226 -17.04 10.10 -6.38
C GLU A 226 -17.49 10.13 -4.92
N PHE A 227 -17.31 11.28 -4.27
CA PHE A 227 -17.96 11.58 -2.99
C PHE A 227 -19.41 12.01 -3.23
N ASP A 228 -20.28 11.75 -2.28
CA ASP A 228 -21.67 12.22 -2.34
C ASP A 228 -21.77 13.69 -1.93
N TYR A 229 -21.04 14.55 -2.66
CA TYR A 229 -20.96 15.97 -2.39
C TYR A 229 -20.83 16.78 -3.67
N MET A 230 -21.59 17.88 -3.76
CA MET A 230 -21.48 18.90 -4.80
C MET A 230 -21.24 20.25 -4.15
N PHE A 231 -20.30 21.03 -4.69
CA PHE A 231 -20.04 22.37 -4.17
C PHE A 231 -21.25 23.30 -4.34
N PRO A 232 -21.75 23.95 -3.27
CA PRO A 232 -22.74 25.02 -3.39
C PRO A 232 -22.13 26.22 -4.12
N ILE A 233 -22.88 26.76 -5.07
CA ILE A 233 -22.42 27.93 -5.86
C ILE A 233 -22.44 29.19 -5.00
N GLY A 234 -21.34 29.95 -5.04
CA GLY A 234 -21.20 31.22 -4.34
C GLY A 234 -20.91 31.11 -2.83
N GLN A 235 -20.98 29.94 -2.26
CA GLN A 235 -20.71 29.71 -0.84
C GLN A 235 -19.25 29.23 -0.64
N ARG A 236 -18.54 29.83 0.32
CA ARG A 236 -17.23 29.34 0.76
C ARG A 236 -17.39 28.15 1.68
N VAL A 237 -16.68 27.08 1.43
CA VAL A 237 -16.62 25.88 2.24
C VAL A 237 -15.17 25.51 2.52
N GLN A 238 -14.90 24.97 3.71
CA GLN A 238 -13.60 24.38 4.03
C GLN A 238 -13.67 22.88 3.68
N ILE A 239 -12.73 22.45 2.87
CA ILE A 239 -12.52 21.03 2.51
C ILE A 239 -11.27 20.51 3.20
N VAL A 240 -11.37 19.33 3.81
CA VAL A 240 -10.20 18.58 4.23
C VAL A 240 -10.29 17.18 3.65
N ILE A 241 -9.24 16.77 2.95
CA ILE A 241 -9.09 15.41 2.43
C ILE A 241 -7.96 14.74 3.20
N LYS A 242 -8.26 13.60 3.80
CA LYS A 242 -7.27 12.73 4.47
C LYS A 242 -7.17 11.44 3.69
N GLY A 243 -5.96 11.03 3.40
CA GLY A 243 -5.68 9.78 2.70
C GLY A 243 -4.70 8.92 3.47
N ASP A 244 -5.07 7.67 3.64
CA ASP A 244 -4.20 6.61 4.09
C ASP A 244 -4.18 5.48 3.04
N HIS A 245 -3.44 4.40 3.31
CA HIS A 245 -3.30 3.26 2.40
C HIS A 245 -4.56 2.37 2.30
N THR A 246 -5.63 2.70 3.02
CA THR A 246 -6.89 1.94 3.00
C THR A 246 -8.05 2.77 2.49
N SER A 247 -8.02 4.09 2.67
CA SER A 247 -9.18 4.95 2.45
C SER A 247 -8.83 6.40 2.09
N THR A 248 -9.85 7.10 1.58
CA THR A 248 -9.83 8.54 1.37
C THR A 248 -11.06 9.17 2.02
N SER A 249 -10.85 10.02 3.02
CA SER A 249 -11.90 10.66 3.80
C SER A 249 -12.06 12.13 3.44
N LEU A 250 -13.32 12.56 3.24
CA LEU A 250 -13.72 13.92 3.00
C LEU A 250 -14.36 14.54 4.26
N TYR A 251 -13.83 15.70 4.66
CA TYR A 251 -14.44 16.54 5.70
C TYR A 251 -14.88 17.87 5.10
N ILE A 252 -16.03 18.36 5.53
CA ILE A 252 -16.62 19.63 5.11
C ILE A 252 -16.89 20.45 6.36
N ASP A 253 -16.34 21.67 6.41
CA ASP A 253 -16.47 22.59 7.55
C ASP A 253 -16.18 21.90 8.90
N GLY A 254 -15.09 21.08 8.93
CA GLY A 254 -14.61 20.37 10.10
C GLY A 254 -15.35 19.07 10.45
N LYS A 255 -16.41 18.71 9.73
CA LYS A 255 -17.20 17.48 9.97
C LYS A 255 -16.88 16.42 8.93
N LEU A 256 -16.70 15.17 9.38
CA LEU A 256 -16.58 14.03 8.46
C LEU A 256 -17.87 13.92 7.64
N HIS A 257 -17.72 14.00 6.33
CA HIS A 257 -18.82 13.85 5.38
C HIS A 257 -18.92 12.43 4.84
N GLN A 258 -17.81 11.87 4.37
CA GLN A 258 -17.77 10.54 3.80
C GLN A 258 -16.34 9.96 3.80
N THR A 259 -16.24 8.64 3.94
CA THR A 259 -15.03 7.88 3.69
C THR A 259 -15.26 6.94 2.52
N LEU A 260 -14.35 6.95 1.56
CA LEU A 260 -14.28 5.98 0.47
C LEU A 260 -13.16 4.99 0.80
N ASP A 261 -13.48 3.71 0.76
CA ASP A 261 -12.57 2.60 1.00
C ASP A 261 -12.57 1.62 -0.18
N LYS A 262 -12.40 0.32 0.07
CA LYS A 262 -12.49 -0.71 -0.97
C LYS A 262 -13.91 -0.84 -1.52
N LYS A 263 -14.02 -1.03 -2.84
CA LYS A 263 -15.27 -1.29 -3.55
C LYS A 263 -15.20 -2.62 -4.27
N ILE A 264 -16.34 -3.31 -4.32
CA ILE A 264 -16.46 -4.54 -5.10
C ILE A 264 -16.38 -4.19 -6.59
N LEU A 265 -15.46 -4.82 -7.29
CA LEU A 265 -15.32 -4.73 -8.74
C LEU A 265 -16.19 -5.79 -9.42
N TYR A 266 -16.03 -7.04 -9.03
CA TYR A 266 -16.86 -8.17 -9.48
C TYR A 266 -16.75 -9.35 -8.51
N LYS A 267 -17.58 -10.38 -8.74
CA LYS A 267 -17.54 -11.64 -7.98
C LYS A 267 -17.33 -12.82 -8.92
N ILE A 268 -16.57 -13.82 -8.45
CA ILE A 268 -16.35 -15.10 -9.13
C ILE A 268 -16.76 -16.18 -8.13
N GLY A 269 -17.99 -16.73 -8.26
CA GLY A 269 -18.55 -17.60 -7.25
C GLY A 269 -18.68 -16.91 -5.90
N GLU A 270 -18.03 -17.43 -4.87
CA GLU A 270 -17.98 -16.82 -3.53
C GLU A 270 -16.84 -15.78 -3.38
N GLU A 271 -15.90 -15.78 -4.30
CA GLU A 271 -14.76 -14.86 -4.27
C GLU A 271 -15.17 -13.45 -4.71
N VAL A 272 -14.64 -12.45 -4.01
CA VAL A 272 -14.93 -11.05 -4.27
C VAL A 272 -13.65 -10.33 -4.64
N VAL A 273 -13.64 -9.75 -5.83
CA VAL A 273 -12.54 -8.91 -6.30
C VAL A 273 -12.85 -7.45 -6.01
N TYR A 274 -11.92 -6.77 -5.39
CA TYR A 274 -12.07 -5.37 -4.99
C TYR A 274 -11.15 -4.46 -5.80
N TYR A 275 -11.46 -3.17 -5.82
CA TYR A 275 -10.49 -2.11 -6.03
C TYR A 275 -10.49 -1.14 -4.83
N GLN A 276 -9.38 -0.49 -4.61
CA GLN A 276 -9.19 0.39 -3.46
C GLN A 276 -9.41 1.85 -3.84
N SER A 277 -10.24 2.55 -3.07
CA SER A 277 -10.55 3.98 -3.29
C SER A 277 -9.57 4.87 -2.52
N THR A 278 -8.25 4.67 -2.75
CA THR A 278 -7.20 5.48 -2.18
C THR A 278 -6.72 6.55 -3.15
N LEU A 279 -6.29 7.68 -2.62
CA LEU A 279 -5.79 8.79 -3.40
C LEU A 279 -4.38 9.16 -2.91
N VAL A 280 -3.38 8.97 -3.76
CA VAL A 280 -2.11 9.71 -3.64
C VAL A 280 -2.42 11.14 -4.09
N PHE A 281 -2.30 12.12 -3.18
CA PHE A 281 -2.85 13.45 -3.44
C PHE A 281 -2.06 14.20 -4.51
N PRO A 282 -2.70 14.62 -5.61
CA PRO A 282 -2.02 15.30 -6.71
C PRO A 282 -1.68 16.74 -6.36
N LEU A 283 -0.42 17.13 -6.54
CA LEU A 283 0.09 18.49 -6.24
C LEU A 283 0.99 19.06 -7.32
N ALA A 284 1.07 18.45 -8.51
CA ALA A 284 1.90 19.02 -9.59
C ALA A 284 1.35 20.36 -10.09
N PHE A 285 0.03 20.41 -10.27
CA PHE A 285 -0.67 21.60 -10.75
C PHE A 285 -2.03 21.76 -10.09
N THR A 286 -2.46 23.01 -9.92
CA THR A 286 -3.88 23.30 -9.84
C THR A 286 -4.51 23.10 -11.22
N GLY A 287 -5.80 22.78 -11.26
CA GLY A 287 -6.52 22.60 -12.52
C GLY A 287 -7.23 23.86 -13.01
N ASN A 288 -8.22 23.62 -13.87
CA ASN A 288 -9.08 24.63 -14.49
C ASN A 288 -10.33 24.95 -13.66
N PHE A 289 -10.28 24.77 -12.35
CA PHE A 289 -11.42 24.96 -11.44
C PHE A 289 -12.18 26.28 -11.71
N SER A 290 -13.48 26.29 -11.43
CA SER A 290 -14.31 27.49 -11.56
C SER A 290 -14.64 28.04 -10.18
N GLY A 291 -13.90 29.07 -9.75
CA GLY A 291 -14.10 29.66 -8.42
C GLY A 291 -12.84 30.29 -7.83
N GLN A 292 -12.80 30.30 -6.49
CA GLN A 292 -11.66 30.76 -5.70
C GLN A 292 -11.14 29.62 -4.83
N LEU A 293 -9.83 29.37 -4.90
CA LEU A 293 -9.13 28.36 -4.12
C LEU A 293 -8.13 29.06 -3.20
N LEU A 294 -8.33 28.93 -1.90
CA LEU A 294 -7.61 29.68 -0.87
C LEU A 294 -7.09 28.75 0.23
N ASN A 295 -6.11 29.23 0.98
CA ASN A 295 -5.64 28.64 2.24
C ASN A 295 -5.27 27.15 2.15
N LEU A 296 -4.62 26.75 1.05
CA LEU A 296 -4.09 25.39 0.94
C LEU A 296 -3.06 25.14 2.04
N LYS A 297 -3.28 24.08 2.78
CA LYS A 297 -2.37 23.54 3.78
C LYS A 297 -2.23 22.04 3.56
N VAL A 298 -1.00 21.57 3.43
CA VAL A 298 -0.67 20.15 3.22
C VAL A 298 0.20 19.68 4.37
N LEU A 299 -0.27 18.63 5.04
CA LEU A 299 0.45 17.94 6.09
C LEU A 299 0.68 16.49 5.67
N GLN A 300 1.82 15.93 6.05
CA GLN A 300 2.11 14.49 5.92
C GLN A 300 2.67 14.00 7.27
N LYS A 301 2.16 12.84 7.74
CA LYS A 301 2.54 12.22 9.03
C LYS A 301 3.67 11.21 8.88
#